data_34ea598fbe1b9943b2522047ffb67ad5
#
_entry.id   34ea598fbe1b9943b2522047ffb67ad5
#
_cell.length_a   1.000
_cell.length_b   1.000
_cell.length_c   1.000
_cell.angle_alpha   90.00
_cell.angle_beta   90.00
_cell.angle_gamma   90.00
#
_symmetry.space_group_name_H-M   'P 1'
#
loop_
_entity.id
_entity.type
_entity.pdbx_description
1 polymer ?
#
loop_
_entity_poly.entity_id
_entity_poly.type
_entity_poly.pdbx_seq_one_letter_code
_entity_poly.pdbx_strand_id
1 'polypeptide(L)'
;CVRTVPSTGTVIYPAADPNVLAAIDQGCWSRQQTFGEDSADWCYRLLAADGSQFEVTHQATGQSAEVHWSHSGTHNVCNAVAAIIAAHQVGVSLEHCCEALSDFVGVKRRMEVIYQANGLTVYDDFAHHPTAIQSTLEGLRARVGDSRIIAVIEPRSATMRLGMHKDRLGACVAAADQVFWYQNPRIDWDIEAVALGCAAPAKATADISSLLALTISEVSEDTHIVIMSNGGFEGFHGQLIDSLPP
;
A
#
# COMPACT_ATOMS: atom_id res chain seq x y z
N CYS A 1 0.42 2.81 23.29
CA CYS A 1 -0.93 2.31 22.87
C CYS A 1 -1.33 1.04 23.62
N VAL A 2 -0.56 -0.09 23.56
CA VAL A 2 -1.01 -1.38 24.14
C VAL A 2 -1.45 -1.25 25.61
N ARG A 3 -0.70 -0.53 26.44
CA ARG A 3 -1.00 -0.35 27.88
C ARG A 3 -2.19 0.57 28.18
N THR A 4 -2.74 1.27 27.19
CA THR A 4 -3.91 2.14 27.37
C THR A 4 -5.23 1.41 27.06
N VAL A 5 -5.16 0.21 26.49
CA VAL A 5 -6.34 -0.64 26.27
C VAL A 5 -6.78 -1.24 27.62
N PRO A 6 -8.05 -1.08 28.03
CA PRO A 6 -8.53 -1.63 29.29
C PRO A 6 -8.52 -3.16 29.26
N SER A 7 -8.50 -3.80 30.45
CA SER A 7 -8.49 -5.27 30.55
C SER A 7 -9.72 -5.96 29.94
N THR A 8 -10.81 -5.22 29.76
CA THR A 8 -12.03 -5.69 29.07
C THR A 8 -11.95 -5.53 27.55
N GLY A 9 -10.96 -4.80 27.04
CA GLY A 9 -10.74 -4.60 25.60
C GLY A 9 -9.99 -5.74 24.96
N THR A 10 -9.83 -5.67 23.64
CA THR A 10 -9.08 -6.64 22.85
C THR A 10 -8.01 -5.91 22.02
N VAL A 11 -6.79 -6.41 22.02
CA VAL A 11 -5.70 -5.98 21.14
C VAL A 11 -5.63 -6.97 19.98
N ILE A 12 -5.70 -6.46 18.76
CA ILE A 12 -5.65 -7.25 17.51
C ILE A 12 -4.33 -6.91 16.81
N TYR A 13 -3.54 -7.92 16.47
CA TYR A 13 -2.23 -7.69 15.87
C TYR A 13 -1.73 -8.86 15.02
N PRO A 14 -0.82 -8.61 14.04
CA PRO A 14 -0.21 -9.67 13.22
C PRO A 14 0.70 -10.55 14.08
N ALA A 15 0.53 -11.87 13.97
CA ALA A 15 1.25 -12.86 14.78
C ALA A 15 2.76 -12.90 14.49
N ALA A 16 3.21 -12.49 13.31
CA ALA A 16 4.58 -12.65 12.84
C ALA A 16 5.40 -11.33 12.80
N ASP A 17 4.83 -10.18 13.19
CA ASP A 17 5.58 -8.90 13.18
C ASP A 17 6.45 -8.77 14.46
N PRO A 18 7.80 -8.83 14.32
CA PRO A 18 8.70 -8.80 15.48
C PRO A 18 8.64 -7.49 16.28
N ASN A 19 8.33 -6.35 15.62
CA ASN A 19 8.24 -5.06 16.31
C ASN A 19 6.95 -4.98 17.14
N VAL A 20 5.86 -5.54 16.61
CA VAL A 20 4.60 -5.62 17.33
C VAL A 20 4.72 -6.58 18.50
N LEU A 21 5.31 -7.76 18.31
CA LEU A 21 5.57 -8.73 19.37
C LEU A 21 6.44 -8.13 20.47
N ALA A 22 7.54 -7.43 20.15
CA ALA A 22 8.38 -6.76 21.12
C ALA A 22 7.63 -5.68 21.93
N ALA A 23 6.62 -5.02 21.33
CA ALA A 23 5.76 -4.08 22.03
C ALA A 23 4.76 -4.79 22.97
N ILE A 24 4.21 -5.93 22.56
CA ILE A 24 3.31 -6.76 23.37
C ILE A 24 4.05 -7.36 24.56
N ASP A 25 5.28 -7.82 24.39
CA ASP A 25 6.14 -8.42 25.43
C ASP A 25 6.48 -7.43 26.56
N GLN A 26 6.41 -6.12 26.30
CA GLN A 26 6.55 -5.11 27.33
C GLN A 26 5.37 -5.06 28.33
N GLY A 27 4.32 -5.81 28.06
CA GLY A 27 3.12 -5.98 28.89
C GLY A 27 1.83 -5.59 28.19
N CYS A 28 0.93 -6.57 28.07
CA CYS A 28 -0.43 -6.43 27.56
C CYS A 28 -1.39 -7.09 28.59
N TRP A 29 -2.30 -6.29 29.15
CA TRP A 29 -3.29 -6.76 30.15
C TRP A 29 -4.64 -7.10 29.53
N SER A 30 -4.84 -6.73 28.26
CA SER A 30 -6.07 -6.92 27.50
C SER A 30 -6.12 -8.30 26.87
N ARG A 31 -7.28 -8.74 26.44
CA ARG A 31 -7.40 -9.91 25.57
C ARG A 31 -6.61 -9.69 24.29
N GLN A 32 -6.09 -10.76 23.74
CA GLN A 32 -5.29 -10.69 22.53
C GLN A 32 -5.96 -11.54 21.45
N GLN A 33 -5.93 -11.04 20.22
CA GLN A 33 -6.33 -11.76 19.02
C GLN A 33 -5.27 -11.55 17.95
N THR A 34 -4.72 -12.63 17.47
CA THR A 34 -3.66 -12.62 16.46
C THR A 34 -4.20 -12.98 15.09
N PHE A 35 -3.56 -12.47 14.04
CA PHE A 35 -3.84 -12.90 12.68
C PHE A 35 -2.56 -13.11 11.87
N GLY A 36 -2.63 -13.96 10.86
CA GLY A 36 -1.51 -14.29 9.99
C GLY A 36 -1.88 -15.33 8.94
N GLU A 37 -0.91 -15.76 8.16
CA GLU A 37 -1.10 -16.89 7.23
C GLU A 37 -1.19 -18.22 7.99
N ASP A 38 -0.36 -18.36 9.02
CA ASP A 38 -0.27 -19.56 9.85
C ASP A 38 -0.15 -19.20 11.33
N SER A 39 -0.44 -20.16 12.22
CA SER A 39 -0.14 -20.11 13.66
C SER A 39 -0.72 -18.88 14.38
N ALA A 40 -1.92 -18.45 14.01
CA ALA A 40 -2.63 -17.33 14.60
C ALA A 40 -4.06 -17.74 14.98
N ASP A 41 -4.76 -16.91 15.79
CA ASP A 41 -6.18 -17.13 16.12
C ASP A 41 -7.07 -17.02 14.88
N TRP A 42 -6.66 -16.16 13.94
CA TRP A 42 -7.31 -15.95 12.66
C TRP A 42 -6.28 -16.13 11.54
N CYS A 43 -6.51 -17.10 10.69
CA CYS A 43 -5.64 -17.35 9.56
C CYS A 43 -6.27 -16.82 8.27
N TYR A 44 -5.45 -16.28 7.37
CA TYR A 44 -5.89 -15.98 6.01
C TYR A 44 -5.04 -16.74 4.99
N ARG A 45 -5.64 -17.04 3.87
CA ARG A 45 -4.98 -17.69 2.73
C ARG A 45 -5.35 -16.95 1.45
N LEU A 46 -4.36 -16.51 0.70
CA LEU A 46 -4.59 -15.89 -0.60
C LEU A 46 -5.13 -16.93 -1.58
N LEU A 47 -6.21 -16.59 -2.27
CA LEU A 47 -6.79 -17.34 -3.39
C LEU A 47 -6.31 -16.75 -4.72
N ALA A 48 -6.02 -15.45 -4.77
CA ALA A 48 -5.36 -14.76 -5.86
C ALA A 48 -4.06 -14.10 -5.34
N ALA A 49 -2.98 -14.20 -6.11
CA ALA A 49 -1.65 -13.76 -5.71
C ALA A 49 -1.57 -12.26 -5.41
N ASP A 50 -2.42 -11.44 -6.05
CA ASP A 50 -2.51 -10.00 -5.82
C ASP A 50 -3.29 -9.61 -4.55
N GLY A 51 -3.90 -10.59 -3.84
CA GLY A 51 -4.73 -10.35 -2.66
C GLY A 51 -6.16 -9.89 -2.96
N SER A 52 -6.59 -9.90 -4.22
CA SER A 52 -7.97 -9.56 -4.61
C SER A 52 -9.00 -10.62 -4.19
N GLN A 53 -8.54 -11.82 -3.88
CA GLN A 53 -9.35 -12.92 -3.36
C GLN A 53 -8.58 -13.63 -2.24
N PHE A 54 -9.22 -13.80 -1.10
CA PHE A 54 -8.62 -14.50 0.04
C PHE A 54 -9.69 -15.12 0.93
N GLU A 55 -9.33 -16.18 1.64
CA GLU A 55 -10.15 -16.85 2.64
C GLU A 55 -9.66 -16.44 4.04
N VAL A 56 -10.59 -16.23 4.96
CA VAL A 56 -10.29 -16.03 6.38
C VAL A 56 -10.91 -17.13 7.19
N THR A 57 -10.13 -17.73 8.09
CA THR A 57 -10.56 -18.82 8.99
C THR A 57 -10.38 -18.40 10.45
N HIS A 58 -11.44 -18.50 11.24
CA HIS A 58 -11.37 -18.39 12.69
C HIS A 58 -11.01 -19.74 13.30
N GLN A 59 -9.80 -19.92 13.78
CA GLN A 59 -9.25 -21.22 14.20
C GLN A 59 -10.04 -21.85 15.35
N ALA A 60 -10.54 -21.06 16.30
CA ALA A 60 -11.28 -21.59 17.46
C ALA A 60 -12.62 -22.23 17.10
N THR A 61 -13.28 -21.79 16.02
CA THR A 61 -14.59 -22.29 15.59
C THR A 61 -14.53 -23.17 14.33
N GLY A 62 -13.44 -23.06 13.57
CA GLY A 62 -13.29 -23.68 12.25
C GLY A 62 -14.13 -23.02 11.14
N GLN A 63 -14.77 -21.87 11.43
CA GLN A 63 -15.53 -21.12 10.43
C GLN A 63 -14.59 -20.45 9.44
N SER A 64 -14.94 -20.50 8.15
CA SER A 64 -14.22 -19.84 7.07
C SER A 64 -15.18 -19.08 6.18
N ALA A 65 -14.72 -17.96 5.61
CA ALA A 65 -15.43 -17.21 4.59
C ALA A 65 -14.44 -16.49 3.66
N GLU A 66 -14.88 -16.19 2.44
CA GLU A 66 -14.06 -15.60 1.40
C GLU A 66 -14.41 -14.12 1.19
N VAL A 67 -13.37 -13.34 0.82
CA VAL A 67 -13.51 -11.96 0.36
C VAL A 67 -13.06 -11.88 -1.09
N HIS A 68 -13.88 -11.26 -1.94
CA HIS A 68 -13.60 -11.00 -3.36
C HIS A 68 -13.79 -9.49 -3.60
N TRP A 69 -12.71 -8.75 -3.78
CA TRP A 69 -12.75 -7.30 -3.88
C TRP A 69 -11.84 -6.73 -4.97
N SER A 70 -11.89 -5.43 -5.19
CA SER A 70 -11.07 -4.75 -6.21
C SER A 70 -9.68 -4.32 -5.70
N HIS A 71 -9.35 -4.53 -4.42
CA HIS A 71 -8.07 -4.10 -3.84
C HIS A 71 -6.96 -5.12 -4.06
N SER A 72 -5.71 -4.65 -4.04
CA SER A 72 -4.52 -5.51 -4.17
C SER A 72 -3.54 -5.26 -3.03
N GLY A 73 -2.63 -6.24 -2.88
CA GLY A 73 -1.55 -6.20 -1.90
C GLY A 73 -1.90 -6.85 -0.56
N THR A 74 -0.97 -7.66 -0.07
CA THR A 74 -1.13 -8.38 1.21
C THR A 74 -1.38 -7.44 2.40
N HIS A 75 -0.86 -6.20 2.33
CA HIS A 75 -1.14 -5.21 3.37
C HIS A 75 -2.63 -4.85 3.48
N ASN A 76 -3.37 -4.82 2.36
CA ASN A 76 -4.82 -4.63 2.37
C ASN A 76 -5.54 -5.86 2.92
N VAL A 77 -5.07 -7.06 2.61
CA VAL A 77 -5.58 -8.30 3.21
C VAL A 77 -5.41 -8.28 4.74
N CYS A 78 -4.23 -7.90 5.23
CA CYS A 78 -3.99 -7.76 6.68
C CYS A 78 -4.92 -6.72 7.32
N ASN A 79 -5.15 -5.57 6.67
CA ASN A 79 -6.09 -4.56 7.14
C ASN A 79 -7.53 -5.11 7.20
N ALA A 80 -7.94 -5.86 6.18
CA ALA A 80 -9.25 -6.49 6.13
C ALA A 80 -9.44 -7.51 7.25
N VAL A 81 -8.47 -8.39 7.45
CA VAL A 81 -8.52 -9.41 8.52
C VAL A 81 -8.61 -8.73 9.89
N ALA A 82 -7.82 -7.69 10.14
CA ALA A 82 -7.93 -6.91 11.38
C ALA A 82 -9.31 -6.26 11.55
N ALA A 83 -9.92 -5.75 10.49
CA ALA A 83 -11.27 -5.19 10.50
C ALA A 83 -12.34 -6.26 10.76
N ILE A 84 -12.22 -7.44 10.13
CA ILE A 84 -13.10 -8.61 10.37
C ILE A 84 -13.07 -8.98 11.85
N ILE A 85 -11.86 -9.14 12.42
CA ILE A 85 -11.71 -9.50 13.84
C ILE A 85 -12.36 -8.44 14.73
N ALA A 86 -12.13 -7.16 14.45
CA ALA A 86 -12.71 -6.07 15.22
C ALA A 86 -14.25 -6.08 15.19
N ALA A 87 -14.85 -6.27 14.02
CA ALA A 87 -16.30 -6.37 13.86
C ALA A 87 -16.86 -7.64 14.54
N HIS A 88 -16.15 -8.76 14.43
CA HIS A 88 -16.54 -10.01 15.09
C HIS A 88 -16.54 -9.89 16.63
N GLN A 89 -15.61 -9.11 17.22
CA GLN A 89 -15.60 -8.85 18.67
C GLN A 89 -16.87 -8.15 19.18
N VAL A 90 -17.61 -7.46 18.32
CA VAL A 90 -18.86 -6.78 18.65
C VAL A 90 -20.10 -7.52 18.13
N GLY A 91 -19.94 -8.77 17.71
CA GLY A 91 -21.03 -9.70 17.39
C GLY A 91 -21.45 -9.76 15.93
N VAL A 92 -20.67 -9.19 14.99
CA VAL A 92 -20.92 -9.37 13.54
C VAL A 92 -20.40 -10.75 13.12
N SER A 93 -21.18 -11.51 12.35
CA SER A 93 -20.74 -12.81 11.87
C SER A 93 -19.61 -12.70 10.84
N LEU A 94 -18.79 -13.76 10.71
CA LEU A 94 -17.68 -13.78 9.74
C LEU A 94 -18.20 -13.59 8.31
N GLU A 95 -19.29 -14.24 7.95
CA GLU A 95 -19.90 -14.15 6.63
C GLU A 95 -20.28 -12.69 6.31
N HIS A 96 -20.99 -12.01 7.21
CA HIS A 96 -21.38 -10.60 7.02
C HIS A 96 -20.16 -9.66 6.91
N CYS A 97 -19.10 -9.92 7.68
CA CYS A 97 -17.86 -9.14 7.56
C CYS A 97 -17.24 -9.29 6.15
N CYS A 98 -17.18 -10.52 5.64
CA CYS A 98 -16.61 -10.81 4.33
C CYS A 98 -17.47 -10.27 3.18
N GLU A 99 -18.79 -10.39 3.28
CA GLU A 99 -19.73 -9.76 2.33
C GLU A 99 -19.53 -8.23 2.28
N ALA A 100 -19.50 -7.55 3.43
CA ALA A 100 -19.33 -6.11 3.51
C ALA A 100 -17.97 -5.64 2.92
N LEU A 101 -16.90 -6.44 3.09
CA LEU A 101 -15.61 -6.15 2.50
C LEU A 101 -15.58 -6.39 0.99
N SER A 102 -16.34 -7.36 0.49
CA SER A 102 -16.47 -7.62 -0.95
C SER A 102 -17.17 -6.46 -1.67
N ASP A 103 -18.09 -5.76 -0.99
CA ASP A 103 -18.77 -4.56 -1.50
C ASP A 103 -17.96 -3.27 -1.26
N PHE A 104 -16.84 -3.34 -0.56
CA PHE A 104 -16.05 -2.17 -0.19
C PHE A 104 -15.31 -1.58 -1.39
N VAL A 105 -15.69 -0.38 -1.80
CA VAL A 105 -15.13 0.32 -2.97
C VAL A 105 -13.78 1.01 -2.72
N GLY A 106 -13.28 0.99 -1.48
CA GLY A 106 -11.98 1.55 -1.13
C GLY A 106 -12.02 2.94 -0.51
N VAL A 107 -10.83 3.48 -0.29
CA VAL A 107 -10.60 4.81 0.28
C VAL A 107 -9.89 5.66 -0.76
N LYS A 108 -10.28 6.94 -0.87
CA LYS A 108 -9.60 7.90 -1.73
C LYS A 108 -8.09 7.88 -1.48
N ARG A 109 -7.33 7.99 -2.55
CA ARG A 109 -5.87 8.00 -2.52
C ARG A 109 -5.26 6.71 -1.94
N ARG A 110 -5.88 5.56 -2.15
CA ARG A 110 -5.37 4.22 -1.85
C ARG A 110 -5.51 3.35 -3.09
N MET A 111 -4.57 3.45 -4.00
CA MET A 111 -4.64 2.88 -5.34
C MET A 111 -5.94 3.28 -6.06
N GLU A 112 -6.40 4.51 -5.82
CA GLU A 112 -7.58 5.07 -6.47
C GLU A 112 -7.31 5.24 -7.96
N VAL A 113 -8.11 4.60 -8.81
CA VAL A 113 -8.03 4.80 -10.26
C VAL A 113 -8.59 6.18 -10.60
N ILE A 114 -7.72 7.08 -11.05
CA ILE A 114 -8.07 8.46 -11.41
C ILE A 114 -8.15 8.69 -12.94
N TYR A 115 -7.64 7.73 -13.71
CA TYR A 115 -7.78 7.72 -15.18
C TYR A 115 -7.61 6.29 -15.68
N GLN A 116 -8.44 5.90 -16.68
CA GLN A 116 -8.31 4.62 -17.37
C GLN A 116 -8.83 4.73 -18.80
N ALA A 117 -7.95 4.66 -19.78
CA ALA A 117 -8.27 4.61 -21.21
C ALA A 117 -7.10 4.04 -22.03
N ASN A 118 -7.40 3.42 -23.16
CA ASN A 118 -6.43 3.00 -24.17
C ASN A 118 -5.24 2.17 -23.64
N GLY A 119 -5.49 1.25 -22.70
CA GLY A 119 -4.43 0.43 -22.08
C GLY A 119 -3.58 1.17 -21.03
N LEU A 120 -3.90 2.43 -20.72
CA LEU A 120 -3.26 3.20 -19.66
C LEU A 120 -4.17 3.30 -18.45
N THR A 121 -3.64 3.00 -17.25
CA THR A 121 -4.31 3.21 -15.98
C THR A 121 -3.44 4.08 -15.07
N VAL A 122 -4.02 5.13 -14.47
CA VAL A 122 -3.33 6.01 -13.53
C VAL A 122 -3.98 5.89 -12.15
N TYR A 123 -3.15 5.67 -11.15
CA TYR A 123 -3.54 5.53 -9.75
C TYR A 123 -3.02 6.69 -8.90
N ASP A 124 -3.84 7.17 -7.97
CA ASP A 124 -3.41 8.04 -6.84
C ASP A 124 -3.25 7.19 -5.59
N ASP A 125 -2.06 7.22 -4.98
CA ASP A 125 -1.76 6.49 -3.75
C ASP A 125 -1.09 7.38 -2.69
N PHE A 126 -1.48 7.19 -1.46
CA PHE A 126 -0.96 7.95 -0.31
C PHE A 126 0.36 7.40 0.25
N ALA A 127 0.94 6.37 -0.36
CA ALA A 127 2.20 5.78 0.09
C ALA A 127 3.31 6.84 0.13
N HIS A 128 3.97 6.94 1.28
CA HIS A 128 5.02 7.93 1.55
C HIS A 128 6.09 7.41 2.51
N HIS A 129 6.15 6.10 2.74
CA HIS A 129 7.15 5.40 3.53
C HIS A 129 7.67 4.21 2.72
N PRO A 130 8.97 3.84 2.78
CA PRO A 130 9.53 2.76 1.96
C PRO A 130 8.72 1.47 1.99
N THR A 131 8.27 1.03 3.16
CA THR A 131 7.44 -0.18 3.31
C THR A 131 6.10 -0.05 2.57
N ALA A 132 5.44 1.12 2.65
CA ALA A 132 4.17 1.35 1.95
C ALA A 132 4.38 1.41 0.43
N ILE A 133 5.42 2.12 -0.05
CA ILE A 133 5.79 2.18 -1.46
C ILE A 133 6.03 0.76 -1.99
N GLN A 134 6.84 -0.02 -1.30
CA GLN A 134 7.16 -1.40 -1.67
C GLN A 134 5.90 -2.25 -1.77
N SER A 135 5.09 -2.30 -0.70
CA SER A 135 3.90 -3.15 -0.66
C SER A 135 2.85 -2.75 -1.70
N THR A 136 2.72 -1.45 -2.01
CA THR A 136 1.83 -0.97 -3.07
C THR A 136 2.31 -1.43 -4.46
N LEU A 137 3.60 -1.27 -4.76
CA LEU A 137 4.17 -1.68 -6.05
C LEU A 137 4.18 -3.20 -6.22
N GLU A 138 4.50 -3.96 -5.18
CA GLU A 138 4.43 -5.43 -5.20
C GLU A 138 3.00 -5.92 -5.42
N GLY A 139 2.02 -5.31 -4.74
CA GLY A 139 0.60 -5.62 -4.93
C GLY A 139 0.11 -5.30 -6.35
N LEU A 140 0.55 -4.18 -6.93
CA LEU A 140 0.23 -3.85 -8.33
C LEU A 140 0.92 -4.83 -9.29
N ARG A 141 2.19 -5.15 -9.10
CA ARG A 141 2.94 -6.10 -9.92
C ARG A 141 2.27 -7.48 -9.93
N ALA A 142 1.83 -7.97 -8.76
CA ALA A 142 1.10 -9.23 -8.65
C ALA A 142 -0.24 -9.21 -9.44
N ARG A 143 -0.87 -8.04 -9.56
CA ARG A 143 -2.12 -7.85 -10.30
C ARG A 143 -1.92 -7.79 -11.82
N VAL A 144 -0.93 -7.00 -12.26
CA VAL A 144 -0.78 -6.65 -13.69
C VAL A 144 0.24 -7.54 -14.42
N GLY A 145 0.92 -8.44 -13.71
CA GLY A 145 1.89 -9.35 -14.32
C GLY A 145 3.06 -8.60 -14.94
N ASP A 146 3.26 -8.76 -16.24
CA ASP A 146 4.37 -8.18 -16.99
C ASP A 146 4.08 -6.79 -17.57
N SER A 147 2.87 -6.23 -17.34
CA SER A 147 2.51 -4.87 -17.76
C SER A 147 3.45 -3.83 -17.18
N ARG A 148 3.67 -2.75 -17.91
CA ARG A 148 4.62 -1.71 -17.50
C ARG A 148 4.12 -0.90 -16.30
N ILE A 149 4.92 -0.80 -15.24
CA ILE A 149 4.65 0.02 -14.05
C ILE A 149 5.61 1.21 -14.00
N ILE A 150 5.04 2.42 -14.00
CA ILE A 150 5.76 3.68 -13.78
C ILE A 150 5.38 4.21 -12.40
N ALA A 151 6.35 4.37 -11.50
CA ALA A 151 6.15 4.97 -10.20
C ALA A 151 6.59 6.44 -10.21
N VAL A 152 5.71 7.36 -9.83
CA VAL A 152 5.99 8.80 -9.70
C VAL A 152 5.85 9.18 -8.24
N ILE A 153 6.96 9.53 -7.57
CA ILE A 153 7.02 9.58 -6.10
C ILE A 153 7.48 10.95 -5.60
N GLU A 154 6.68 11.54 -4.70
CA GLU A 154 7.04 12.73 -3.94
C GLU A 154 7.40 12.35 -2.50
N PRO A 155 8.68 12.35 -2.08
CA PRO A 155 9.07 12.16 -0.68
C PRO A 155 8.77 13.41 0.15
N ARG A 156 7.62 13.46 0.80
CA ARG A 156 7.12 14.70 1.43
C ARG A 156 6.92 14.63 2.94
N SER A 157 6.67 13.46 3.51
CA SER A 157 6.40 13.32 4.95
C SER A 157 7.58 13.83 5.81
N ALA A 158 7.33 14.16 7.07
CA ALA A 158 8.37 14.70 7.95
C ALA A 158 9.62 13.82 8.02
N THR A 159 9.45 12.50 8.16
CA THR A 159 10.56 11.53 8.20
C THR A 159 11.27 11.40 6.85
N MET A 160 10.53 11.49 5.75
CA MET A 160 11.11 11.49 4.40
C MET A 160 11.93 12.74 4.16
N ARG A 161 11.41 13.93 4.52
CA ARG A 161 12.15 15.20 4.38
C ARG A 161 13.45 15.21 5.19
N LEU A 162 13.46 14.61 6.37
CA LEU A 162 14.66 14.47 7.20
C LEU A 162 15.66 13.43 6.66
N GLY A 163 15.35 12.75 5.56
CA GLY A 163 16.23 11.72 4.99
C GLY A 163 16.38 10.45 5.83
N MET A 164 15.53 10.24 6.84
CA MET A 164 15.64 9.09 7.75
C MET A 164 15.51 7.73 7.03
N HIS A 165 14.95 7.71 5.84
CA HIS A 165 14.68 6.50 5.07
C HIS A 165 15.40 6.44 3.73
N LYS A 166 16.27 7.43 3.42
CA LYS A 166 16.92 7.55 2.11
C LYS A 166 17.62 6.27 1.65
N ASP A 167 18.29 5.58 2.56
CA ASP A 167 19.04 4.35 2.27
C ASP A 167 18.14 3.15 1.89
N ARG A 168 16.84 3.25 2.15
CA ARG A 168 15.85 2.20 1.85
C ARG A 168 15.00 2.52 0.61
N LEU A 169 15.04 3.77 0.12
CA LEU A 169 14.20 4.22 -0.98
C LEU A 169 14.56 3.55 -2.30
N GLY A 170 15.85 3.33 -2.55
CA GLY A 170 16.30 2.66 -3.79
C GLY A 170 15.78 1.23 -3.93
N ALA A 171 15.74 0.48 -2.82
CA ALA A 171 15.28 -0.91 -2.82
C ALA A 171 13.75 -1.03 -2.89
N CYS A 172 12.99 -0.09 -2.29
CA CYS A 172 11.54 -0.22 -2.19
C CYS A 172 10.77 -0.07 -3.51
N VAL A 173 11.44 0.32 -4.58
CA VAL A 173 10.85 0.50 -5.92
C VAL A 173 11.17 -0.63 -6.90
N ALA A 174 11.73 -1.74 -6.45
CA ALA A 174 12.19 -2.85 -7.29
C ALA A 174 11.08 -3.49 -8.18
N ALA A 175 9.83 -3.39 -7.79
CA ALA A 175 8.70 -3.91 -8.55
C ALA A 175 8.20 -2.97 -9.69
N ALA A 176 8.75 -1.76 -9.81
CA ALA A 176 8.47 -0.84 -10.92
C ALA A 176 9.44 -1.06 -12.09
N ASP A 177 9.01 -0.72 -13.31
CA ASP A 177 9.86 -0.74 -14.51
C ASP A 177 10.56 0.60 -14.75
N GLN A 178 9.96 1.69 -14.26
CA GLN A 178 10.50 3.04 -14.33
C GLN A 178 10.07 3.82 -13.09
N VAL A 179 10.98 4.64 -12.55
CA VAL A 179 10.72 5.48 -11.37
C VAL A 179 11.09 6.92 -11.64
N PHE A 180 10.19 7.82 -11.28
CA PHE A 180 10.43 9.26 -11.28
C PHE A 180 10.32 9.82 -9.88
N TRP A 181 11.40 10.39 -9.37
CA TRP A 181 11.45 11.05 -8.08
C TRP A 181 11.30 12.56 -8.24
N TYR A 182 10.42 13.16 -7.45
CA TYR A 182 10.29 14.60 -7.40
C TYR A 182 11.11 15.17 -6.23
N GLN A 183 12.09 16.02 -6.55
CA GLN A 183 12.86 16.80 -5.57
C GLN A 183 12.00 17.97 -5.08
N ASN A 184 11.13 17.72 -4.10
CA ASN A 184 10.35 18.80 -3.49
C ASN A 184 11.31 19.84 -2.87
N PRO A 185 11.07 21.16 -3.02
CA PRO A 185 11.94 22.22 -2.46
C PRO A 185 12.13 22.18 -0.93
N ARG A 186 11.32 21.39 -0.23
CA ARG A 186 11.41 21.20 1.23
C ARG A 186 12.30 20.05 1.65
N ILE A 187 12.96 19.38 0.71
CA ILE A 187 13.88 18.26 0.95
C ILE A 187 15.30 18.80 0.91
N ASP A 188 16.05 18.67 2.00
CA ASP A 188 17.40 19.20 2.16
C ASP A 188 18.49 18.19 1.73
N TRP A 189 18.12 16.99 1.29
CA TRP A 189 19.04 15.96 0.83
C TRP A 189 18.84 15.67 -0.66
N ASP A 190 19.90 15.19 -1.30
CA ASP A 190 19.94 14.94 -2.74
C ASP A 190 19.17 13.65 -3.10
N ILE A 191 18.07 13.81 -3.85
CA ILE A 191 17.25 12.70 -4.32
C ILE A 191 17.84 12.04 -5.57
N GLU A 192 18.71 12.72 -6.31
CA GLU A 192 19.38 12.14 -7.46
C GLU A 192 20.31 10.98 -7.04
N ALA A 193 20.95 11.11 -5.87
CA ALA A 193 21.73 10.03 -5.29
C ALA A 193 20.87 8.79 -4.98
N VAL A 194 19.61 8.98 -4.57
CA VAL A 194 18.64 7.88 -4.39
C VAL A 194 18.26 7.28 -5.74
N ALA A 195 17.97 8.10 -6.74
CA ALA A 195 17.62 7.63 -8.08
C ALA A 195 18.72 6.76 -8.70
N LEU A 196 20.00 7.16 -8.54
CA LEU A 196 21.14 6.37 -8.99
C LEU A 196 21.31 5.03 -8.28
N GLY A 197 20.83 4.92 -7.04
CA GLY A 197 20.85 3.70 -6.21
C GLY A 197 19.60 2.84 -6.32
N CYS A 198 18.63 3.18 -7.17
CA CYS A 198 17.39 2.41 -7.31
C CYS A 198 17.65 1.06 -7.98
N ALA A 199 16.88 0.04 -7.56
CA ALA A 199 16.89 -1.27 -8.20
C ALA A 199 16.24 -1.23 -9.59
N ALA A 200 15.25 -0.35 -9.80
CA ALA A 200 14.64 -0.05 -11.09
C ALA A 200 15.28 1.18 -11.75
N PRO A 201 15.23 1.33 -13.07
CA PRO A 201 15.62 2.56 -13.77
C PRO A 201 14.93 3.76 -13.16
N ALA A 202 15.69 4.79 -12.76
CA ALA A 202 15.12 5.94 -12.06
C ALA A 202 15.74 7.26 -12.52
N LYS A 203 14.94 8.33 -12.46
CA LYS A 203 15.37 9.71 -12.69
C LYS A 203 14.80 10.61 -11.61
N ALA A 204 15.49 11.71 -11.31
CA ALA A 204 15.03 12.74 -10.38
C ALA A 204 14.89 14.08 -11.12
N THR A 205 13.92 14.89 -10.68
CA THR A 205 13.74 16.27 -11.17
C THR A 205 13.11 17.12 -10.09
N ALA A 206 13.46 18.41 -10.08
CA ALA A 206 12.86 19.44 -9.20
C ALA A 206 11.78 20.26 -9.90
N ASP A 207 11.54 20.02 -11.18
CA ASP A 207 10.57 20.74 -11.99
C ASP A 207 9.38 19.86 -12.37
N ILE A 208 8.17 20.33 -12.04
CA ILE A 208 6.91 19.61 -12.32
C ILE A 208 6.67 19.42 -13.82
N SER A 209 7.02 20.42 -14.65
CA SER A 209 6.83 20.34 -16.10
C SER A 209 7.76 19.28 -16.71
N SER A 210 8.98 19.22 -16.24
CA SER A 210 9.94 18.18 -16.62
C SER A 210 9.48 16.79 -16.15
N LEU A 211 8.94 16.67 -14.92
CA LEU A 211 8.39 15.43 -14.40
C LEU A 211 7.22 14.92 -15.27
N LEU A 212 6.33 15.85 -15.67
CA LEU A 212 5.20 15.54 -16.53
C LEU A 212 5.68 15.05 -17.90
N ALA A 213 6.60 15.77 -18.54
CA ALA A 213 7.16 15.37 -19.83
C ALA A 213 7.86 14.00 -19.79
N LEU A 214 8.66 13.76 -18.75
CA LEU A 214 9.30 12.46 -18.52
C LEU A 214 8.28 11.34 -18.34
N THR A 215 7.23 11.58 -17.55
CA THR A 215 6.19 10.57 -17.30
C THR A 215 5.45 10.23 -18.58
N ILE A 216 5.03 11.23 -19.35
CA ILE A 216 4.30 11.03 -20.62
C ILE A 216 5.18 10.33 -21.66
N SER A 217 6.47 10.66 -21.73
CA SER A 217 7.38 10.04 -22.72
C SER A 217 7.59 8.53 -22.54
N GLU A 218 7.30 8.01 -21.36
CA GLU A 218 7.45 6.60 -21.02
C GLU A 218 6.12 5.81 -21.13
N VAL A 219 5.01 6.49 -21.46
CA VAL A 219 3.71 5.83 -21.65
C VAL A 219 3.73 5.00 -22.95
N SER A 220 3.32 3.77 -22.84
CA SER A 220 3.14 2.81 -23.94
C SER A 220 1.81 2.08 -23.76
N GLU A 221 1.48 1.18 -24.67
CA GLU A 221 0.36 0.26 -24.46
C GLU A 221 0.59 -0.55 -23.18
N ASP A 222 -0.49 -0.82 -22.46
CA ASP A 222 -0.51 -1.61 -21.23
C ASP A 222 0.40 -1.04 -20.10
N THR A 223 0.21 0.26 -19.84
CA THR A 223 0.99 0.98 -18.83
C THR A 223 0.15 1.33 -17.60
N HIS A 224 0.73 1.14 -16.42
CA HIS A 224 0.17 1.51 -15.12
C HIS A 224 1.05 2.58 -14.48
N ILE A 225 0.51 3.78 -14.23
CA ILE A 225 1.21 4.87 -13.54
C ILE A 225 0.70 4.94 -12.11
N VAL A 226 1.59 4.87 -11.13
CA VAL A 226 1.24 5.06 -9.72
C VAL A 226 1.86 6.36 -9.22
N ILE A 227 1.00 7.32 -8.88
CA ILE A 227 1.42 8.59 -8.28
C ILE A 227 1.37 8.46 -6.77
N MET A 228 2.51 8.59 -6.10
CA MET A 228 2.66 8.38 -4.66
C MET A 228 3.04 9.68 -3.95
N SER A 229 2.10 10.23 -3.19
CA SER A 229 2.33 11.44 -2.38
C SER A 229 1.34 11.53 -1.24
N ASN A 230 1.77 12.03 -0.08
CA ASN A 230 0.87 12.40 1.01
C ASN A 230 0.46 13.87 0.97
N GLY A 231 0.59 14.54 -0.16
CA GLY A 231 0.26 15.95 -0.35
C GLY A 231 -0.46 16.23 -1.66
N GLY A 232 -0.50 17.49 -2.03
CA GLY A 232 -1.12 17.97 -3.28
C GLY A 232 -0.24 17.84 -4.51
N PHE A 233 1.03 17.47 -4.35
CA PHE A 233 2.01 17.24 -5.41
C PHE A 233 2.00 18.34 -6.49
N GLU A 234 1.87 19.60 -6.05
CA GLU A 234 1.81 20.81 -6.91
C GLU A 234 0.80 20.70 -8.07
N GLY A 235 -0.27 19.90 -7.89
CA GLY A 235 -1.28 19.68 -8.92
C GLY A 235 -0.89 18.70 -10.01
N PHE A 236 0.19 17.95 -9.85
CA PHE A 236 0.70 16.99 -10.85
C PHE A 236 -0.36 16.01 -11.35
N HIS A 237 -1.24 15.51 -10.46
CA HIS A 237 -2.32 14.58 -10.84
C HIS A 237 -3.22 15.17 -11.93
N GLY A 238 -3.71 16.40 -11.73
CA GLY A 238 -4.57 17.09 -12.71
C GLY A 238 -3.83 17.36 -14.01
N GLN A 239 -2.60 17.89 -13.93
CA GLN A 239 -1.78 18.18 -15.11
C GLN A 239 -1.49 16.92 -15.94
N LEU A 240 -1.25 15.78 -15.29
CA LEU A 240 -1.04 14.53 -16.01
C LEU A 240 -2.32 14.10 -16.73
N ILE A 241 -3.46 14.07 -16.03
CA ILE A 241 -4.75 13.65 -16.62
C ILE A 241 -5.14 14.56 -17.78
N ASP A 242 -5.00 15.89 -17.64
CA ASP A 242 -5.31 16.87 -18.67
C ASP A 242 -4.41 16.74 -19.94
N SER A 243 -3.26 16.10 -19.78
CA SER A 243 -2.29 15.88 -20.86
C SER A 243 -2.44 14.51 -21.55
N LEU A 244 -3.28 13.63 -21.01
CA LEU A 244 -3.54 12.31 -21.60
C LEU A 244 -4.69 12.38 -22.60
N PRO A 245 -4.73 11.48 -23.61
CA PRO A 245 -5.83 11.44 -24.57
C PRO A 245 -7.16 11.10 -23.85
N PRO A 246 -8.28 11.63 -24.33
CA PRO A 246 -9.61 11.39 -23.76
C PRO A 246 -10.08 9.93 -23.91
#